data_79f071e109e9d65d45c62fc96b71eec8
#
_entry.id   79f071e109e9d65d45c62fc96b71eec8
#
_cell.length_a   1.000
_cell.length_b   1.000
_cell.length_c   1.000
_cell.angle_alpha   90.00
_cell.angle_beta   90.00
_cell.angle_gamma   90.00
#
_symmetry.space_group_name_H-M   'P 1'
#
loop_
_entity.id
_entity.type
_entity.pdbx_description
1 polymer ?
#
loop_
_entity_poly.entity_id
_entity_poly.type
_entity_poly.pdbx_seq_one_letter_code
_entity_poly.pdbx_strand_id
1 'polypeptide(L)'
;SQNSHARNGDAKNEKIMSFEAGYGYRSRFFTANLNAYYTRWIDKALYDSDTMEYKVDDVNVTDRYTLNMTGANADHWGIELDFIAKPFKWIDVTGMFSWGDWRWNGTATGYYFNSAGQIMTDFKGGIIEDMANAGDYRANIKMDNVHVGGSAQTTAALGVNVRPLKDLRISLDWNFFARNYADYDIDTSNTGLGKEIVIGNPWEIPSYSTFDLSAGYSFDFGKVRATLSGNINNLFNQEYIADARDGANHDWESATRVFYGFGRTYNVRLKFNF
;
A
#
# COMPACT_ATOMS: atom_id res chain seq x y z
N SER A 1 15.06 20.01 10.66
CA SER A 1 14.59 20.17 9.30
C SER A 1 15.61 20.94 8.46
N GLN A 2 16.59 20.26 7.90
CA GLN A 2 17.68 20.93 7.20
C GLN A 2 17.89 20.46 5.78
N ASN A 3 16.90 20.07 5.04
CA ASN A 3 17.12 19.57 3.67
C ASN A 3 16.17 20.13 2.63
N SER A 4 15.99 21.42 2.66
CA SER A 4 15.21 22.12 1.66
C SER A 4 15.97 22.43 0.35
N HIS A 5 17.19 21.94 0.16
CA HIS A 5 18.04 22.39 -0.94
C HIS A 5 18.32 21.35 -2.04
N ALA A 6 17.97 20.09 -1.84
CA ALA A 6 18.07 19.06 -2.88
C ALA A 6 17.00 19.29 -3.97
N ARG A 7 17.30 20.13 -4.95
CA ARG A 7 16.38 20.46 -6.04
C ARG A 7 16.75 19.70 -7.31
N ASN A 8 15.87 18.81 -7.75
CA ASN A 8 15.96 18.27 -9.09
C ASN A 8 15.53 19.35 -10.09
N GLY A 9 16.50 19.87 -10.86
CA GLY A 9 16.23 20.89 -11.90
C GLY A 9 15.37 20.42 -13.06
N ASP A 10 15.25 19.08 -13.24
CA ASP A 10 14.44 18.45 -14.27
C ASP A 10 13.03 18.07 -13.77
N ALA A 11 12.65 18.52 -12.56
CA ALA A 11 11.36 18.20 -11.97
C ALA A 11 10.20 18.63 -12.86
N LYS A 12 9.26 17.73 -13.08
CA LYS A 12 8.04 17.97 -13.85
C LYS A 12 6.83 17.97 -12.92
N ASN A 13 5.79 18.66 -13.33
CA ASN A 13 4.51 18.57 -12.63
C ASN A 13 3.86 17.21 -12.88
N GLU A 14 3.45 16.54 -11.81
CA GLU A 14 2.63 15.34 -11.90
C GLU A 14 1.30 15.62 -12.58
N LYS A 15 0.84 14.69 -13.39
CA LYS A 15 -0.46 14.74 -14.06
C LYS A 15 -1.22 13.46 -13.80
N ILE A 16 -2.54 13.56 -13.71
CA ILE A 16 -3.42 12.41 -13.51
C ILE A 16 -4.48 12.48 -14.59
N MET A 17 -4.72 11.34 -15.24
CA MET A 17 -5.84 11.13 -16.14
C MET A 17 -6.62 9.92 -15.64
N SER A 18 -7.93 10.08 -15.43
CA SER A 18 -8.78 9.00 -14.93
C SER A 18 -10.06 8.89 -15.74
N PHE A 19 -10.50 7.67 -15.95
CA PHE A 19 -11.79 7.32 -16.54
C PHE A 19 -12.47 6.29 -15.64
N GLU A 20 -13.73 6.54 -15.34
CA GLU A 20 -14.55 5.64 -14.53
C GLU A 20 -15.89 5.42 -15.19
N ALA A 21 -16.39 4.20 -15.12
CA ALA A 21 -17.73 3.84 -15.55
C ALA A 21 -18.35 2.92 -14.51
N GLY A 22 -19.59 3.24 -14.11
CA GLY A 22 -20.28 2.50 -13.09
C GLY A 22 -21.70 2.15 -13.48
N TYR A 23 -22.20 1.02 -12.96
CA TYR A 23 -23.58 0.60 -13.09
C TYR A 23 -24.11 0.21 -11.71
N GLY A 24 -25.22 0.81 -11.31
CA GLY A 24 -25.92 0.53 -10.08
C GLY A 24 -27.23 -0.18 -10.32
N TYR A 25 -27.49 -1.26 -9.59
CA TYR A 25 -28.78 -1.94 -9.56
C TYR A 25 -29.39 -1.86 -8.17
N ARG A 26 -30.69 -1.53 -8.09
CA ARG A 26 -31.40 -1.47 -6.81
C ARG A 26 -32.77 -2.12 -6.92
N SER A 27 -33.03 -3.03 -5.99
CA SER A 27 -34.35 -3.61 -5.78
C SER A 27 -34.72 -3.62 -4.29
N ARG A 28 -35.88 -4.17 -3.97
CA ARG A 28 -36.33 -4.28 -2.56
C ARG A 28 -35.40 -5.13 -1.70
N PHE A 29 -34.76 -6.15 -2.29
CA PHE A 29 -33.97 -7.15 -1.55
C PHE A 29 -32.51 -7.16 -1.92
N PHE A 30 -32.11 -6.43 -2.94
CA PHE A 30 -30.77 -6.46 -3.47
C PHE A 30 -30.36 -5.10 -4.03
N THR A 31 -29.19 -4.65 -3.64
CA THR A 31 -28.52 -3.48 -4.22
C THR A 31 -27.10 -3.89 -4.57
N ALA A 32 -26.64 -3.54 -5.75
CA ALA A 32 -25.27 -3.77 -6.18
C ALA A 32 -24.76 -2.60 -7.02
N ASN A 33 -23.48 -2.31 -6.92
CA ASN A 33 -22.76 -1.37 -7.76
C ASN A 33 -21.55 -2.09 -8.37
N LEU A 34 -21.38 -1.92 -9.67
CA LEU A 34 -20.24 -2.40 -10.41
C LEU A 34 -19.53 -1.18 -11.01
N ASN A 35 -18.27 -1.01 -10.73
CA ASN A 35 -17.42 0.06 -11.26
C ASN A 35 -16.25 -0.55 -12.02
N ALA A 36 -15.85 0.12 -13.09
CA ALA A 36 -14.60 -0.11 -13.79
C ALA A 36 -13.83 1.21 -13.87
N TYR A 37 -12.54 1.16 -13.66
CA TYR A 37 -11.69 2.36 -13.67
C TYR A 37 -10.40 2.13 -14.44
N TYR A 38 -9.86 3.23 -14.98
CA TYR A 38 -8.52 3.36 -15.49
C TYR A 38 -7.95 4.70 -15.05
N THR A 39 -6.82 4.69 -14.38
CA THR A 39 -6.10 5.89 -13.95
C THR A 39 -4.65 5.81 -14.37
N ARG A 40 -4.18 6.84 -15.06
CA ARG A 40 -2.78 7.01 -15.43
C ARG A 40 -2.17 8.17 -14.67
N TRP A 41 -1.11 7.89 -13.93
CA TRP A 41 -0.22 8.86 -13.33
C TRP A 41 0.94 9.10 -14.27
N ILE A 42 1.27 10.36 -14.51
CA ILE A 42 2.28 10.77 -15.47
C ILE A 42 3.26 11.69 -14.78
N ASP A 43 4.56 11.48 -15.03
CA ASP A 43 5.66 12.26 -14.47
C ASP A 43 5.65 12.28 -12.92
N LYS A 44 5.28 11.17 -12.29
CA LYS A 44 5.24 11.05 -10.83
C LYS A 44 6.63 11.23 -10.24
N ALA A 45 6.72 12.04 -9.18
CA ALA A 45 7.93 12.18 -8.41
C ALA A 45 8.14 11.00 -7.48
N LEU A 46 9.35 10.47 -7.44
CA LEU A 46 9.77 9.43 -6.50
C LEU A 46 10.91 9.95 -5.65
N TYR A 47 10.92 9.53 -4.41
CA TYR A 47 11.89 9.93 -3.41
C TYR A 47 12.39 8.71 -2.67
N ASP A 48 13.71 8.62 -2.51
CA ASP A 48 14.35 7.65 -1.63
C ASP A 48 15.49 8.30 -0.85
N SER A 49 15.84 7.74 0.30
CA SER A 49 16.97 8.26 1.11
C SER A 49 17.51 7.17 2.02
N ASP A 50 18.83 7.11 2.09
CA ASP A 50 19.53 6.20 2.98
C ASP A 50 20.84 6.87 3.49
N THR A 51 21.63 6.13 4.25
CA THR A 51 22.94 6.53 4.75
C THR A 51 24.03 5.87 3.94
N MET A 52 25.14 6.58 3.77
CA MET A 52 26.38 6.06 3.19
C MET A 52 27.54 6.23 4.16
N GLU A 53 28.46 5.30 4.14
CA GLU A 53 29.69 5.37 4.90
C GLU A 53 30.89 5.39 3.94
N TYR A 54 31.77 6.35 4.12
CA TYR A 54 32.98 6.49 3.33
C TYR A 54 34.14 7.03 4.18
N LYS A 55 35.35 7.04 3.63
CA LYS A 55 36.52 7.57 4.33
C LYS A 55 37.02 8.83 3.66
N VAL A 56 37.35 9.81 4.49
CA VAL A 56 38.09 11.02 4.09
C VAL A 56 39.35 11.10 4.99
N ASP A 57 40.52 11.07 4.43
CA ASP A 57 41.78 11.09 5.15
C ASP A 57 41.87 10.07 6.29
N ASP A 58 41.45 8.81 6.00
CA ASP A 58 41.34 7.70 6.97
C ASP A 58 40.28 7.86 8.08
N VAL A 59 39.52 8.93 8.09
CA VAL A 59 38.41 9.13 9.02
C VAL A 59 37.13 8.59 8.43
N ASN A 60 36.41 7.73 9.15
CA ASN A 60 35.10 7.27 8.75
C ASN A 60 34.09 8.43 8.84
N VAL A 61 33.40 8.67 7.73
CA VAL A 61 32.33 9.66 7.61
C VAL A 61 31.05 8.92 7.31
N THR A 62 30.01 9.18 8.09
CA THR A 62 28.63 8.75 7.80
C THR A 62 27.87 9.96 7.31
N ASP A 63 27.31 9.88 6.12
CA ASP A 63 26.46 10.93 5.55
C ASP A 63 25.15 10.35 5.06
N ARG A 64 24.14 11.18 4.91
CA ARG A 64 22.84 10.82 4.37
C ARG A 64 22.76 11.26 2.91
N TYR A 65 22.27 10.38 2.06
CA TYR A 65 21.91 10.77 0.71
C TYR A 65 20.41 10.74 0.47
N THR A 66 20.00 11.45 -0.55
CA THR A 66 18.63 11.56 -1.01
C THR A 66 18.61 11.41 -2.52
N LEU A 67 17.74 10.55 -3.04
CA LEU A 67 17.46 10.43 -4.46
C LEU A 67 16.12 11.10 -4.76
N ASN A 68 16.13 12.12 -5.60
CA ASN A 68 14.95 12.80 -6.10
C ASN A 68 14.79 12.53 -7.60
N MET A 69 13.71 11.88 -7.97
CA MET A 69 13.43 11.47 -9.34
C MET A 69 12.10 12.02 -9.84
N THR A 70 11.96 12.12 -11.16
CA THR A 70 10.73 12.48 -11.86
C THR A 70 10.61 11.63 -13.13
N GLY A 71 9.41 11.56 -13.70
CA GLY A 71 9.16 10.84 -14.95
C GLY A 71 8.65 9.40 -14.78
N ALA A 72 8.43 8.94 -13.55
CA ALA A 72 7.73 7.68 -13.33
C ALA A 72 6.28 7.79 -13.80
N ASN A 73 5.80 6.77 -14.50
CA ASN A 73 4.39 6.65 -14.85
C ASN A 73 3.80 5.42 -14.18
N ALA A 74 2.51 5.48 -13.84
CA ALA A 74 1.81 4.31 -13.33
C ALA A 74 0.43 4.20 -14.00
N ASP A 75 0.09 3.00 -14.42
CA ASP A 75 -1.22 2.65 -14.96
C ASP A 75 -1.96 1.78 -13.95
N HIS A 76 -3.12 2.24 -13.53
CA HIS A 76 -3.99 1.53 -12.58
C HIS A 76 -5.32 1.27 -13.26
N TRP A 77 -5.70 0.03 -13.43
CA TRP A 77 -7.02 -0.32 -13.92
C TRP A 77 -7.61 -1.46 -13.13
N GLY A 78 -8.93 -1.56 -13.12
CA GLY A 78 -9.59 -2.61 -12.38
C GLY A 78 -11.10 -2.53 -12.43
N ILE A 79 -11.70 -3.48 -11.72
CA ILE A 79 -13.14 -3.58 -11.50
C ILE A 79 -13.42 -3.73 -10.02
N GLU A 80 -14.53 -3.14 -9.59
CA GLU A 80 -15.01 -3.20 -8.22
C GLU A 80 -16.50 -3.54 -8.22
N LEU A 81 -16.88 -4.47 -7.37
CA LEU A 81 -18.25 -4.86 -7.11
C LEU A 81 -18.54 -4.73 -5.63
N ASP A 82 -19.60 -4.06 -5.28
CA ASP A 82 -20.19 -4.13 -3.94
C ASP A 82 -21.66 -4.50 -4.01
N PHE A 83 -22.16 -5.21 -3.00
CA PHE A 83 -23.56 -5.54 -2.92
C PHE A 83 -24.07 -5.65 -1.48
N ILE A 84 -25.37 -5.45 -1.34
CA ILE A 84 -26.14 -5.72 -0.12
C ILE A 84 -27.36 -6.53 -0.53
N ALA A 85 -27.51 -7.72 0.06
CA ALA A 85 -28.69 -8.57 -0.10
C ALA A 85 -29.45 -8.71 1.22
N LYS A 86 -30.76 -8.59 1.17
CA LYS A 86 -31.67 -8.75 2.32
C LYS A 86 -32.73 -9.80 2.01
N PRO A 87 -32.31 -11.08 1.90
CA PRO A 87 -33.21 -12.16 1.48
C PRO A 87 -34.38 -12.35 2.46
N PHE A 88 -34.13 -12.07 3.75
CA PHE A 88 -35.12 -12.13 4.81
C PHE A 88 -35.00 -10.93 5.75
N LYS A 89 -36.04 -10.65 6.55
CA LYS A 89 -36.03 -9.52 7.53
C LYS A 89 -34.98 -9.66 8.63
N TRP A 90 -34.50 -10.87 8.85
CA TRP A 90 -33.57 -11.21 9.93
C TRP A 90 -32.14 -11.48 9.45
N ILE A 91 -31.87 -11.41 8.15
CA ILE A 91 -30.54 -11.63 7.58
C ILE A 91 -30.22 -10.54 6.56
N ASP A 92 -29.02 -9.97 6.69
CA ASP A 92 -28.37 -9.10 5.72
C ASP A 92 -27.06 -9.76 5.30
N VAL A 93 -26.80 -9.78 3.99
CA VAL A 93 -25.52 -10.23 3.41
C VAL A 93 -24.91 -9.05 2.68
N THR A 94 -23.67 -8.74 3.00
CA THR A 94 -22.88 -7.69 2.32
C THR A 94 -21.68 -8.33 1.66
N GLY A 95 -21.29 -7.85 0.50
CA GLY A 95 -20.10 -8.34 -0.16
C GLY A 95 -19.42 -7.23 -0.95
N MET A 96 -18.11 -7.38 -1.08
CA MET A 96 -17.30 -6.58 -1.97
C MET A 96 -16.25 -7.45 -2.64
N PHE A 97 -15.90 -7.08 -3.85
CA PHE A 97 -14.81 -7.66 -4.62
C PHE A 97 -14.13 -6.55 -5.41
N SER A 98 -12.83 -6.44 -5.29
CA SER A 98 -12.01 -5.55 -6.09
C SER A 98 -10.88 -6.34 -6.73
N TRP A 99 -10.71 -6.14 -8.02
CA TRP A 99 -9.60 -6.69 -8.77
C TRP A 99 -8.98 -5.57 -9.59
N GLY A 100 -7.70 -5.31 -9.37
CA GLY A 100 -6.92 -4.33 -10.09
C GLY A 100 -5.69 -4.93 -10.72
N ASP A 101 -5.09 -4.22 -11.66
CA ASP A 101 -3.74 -4.43 -12.16
C ASP A 101 -3.05 -3.07 -12.25
N TRP A 102 -2.12 -2.86 -11.32
CA TRP A 102 -1.44 -1.58 -11.13
C TRP A 102 0.03 -1.75 -11.42
N ARG A 103 0.52 -1.00 -12.40
CA ARG A 103 1.87 -1.16 -12.92
C ARG A 103 2.60 0.16 -13.08
N TRP A 104 3.85 0.16 -12.66
CA TRP A 104 4.82 1.18 -13.03
C TRP A 104 5.30 0.98 -14.44
N ASN A 105 5.48 2.08 -15.19
CA ASN A 105 5.99 2.12 -16.54
C ASN A 105 6.91 3.32 -16.75
N GLY A 106 7.82 3.21 -17.71
CA GLY A 106 8.70 4.28 -18.12
C GLY A 106 10.01 4.33 -17.34
N THR A 107 10.71 5.45 -17.46
CA THR A 107 11.99 5.66 -16.81
C THR A 107 11.91 6.89 -15.91
N ALA A 108 12.10 6.70 -14.60
CA ALA A 108 12.30 7.79 -13.68
C ALA A 108 13.75 8.26 -13.74
N THR A 109 13.97 9.56 -13.79
CA THR A 109 15.29 10.17 -13.84
C THR A 109 15.48 11.16 -12.70
N GLY A 110 16.69 11.22 -12.15
CA GLY A 110 16.97 12.13 -11.05
C GLY A 110 18.44 12.15 -10.67
N TYR A 111 18.70 12.71 -9.51
CA TYR A 111 20.05 12.85 -8.97
C TYR A 111 20.10 12.47 -7.50
N TYR A 112 21.26 11.96 -7.09
CA TYR A 112 21.59 11.76 -5.69
C TYR A 112 22.15 13.07 -5.11
N PHE A 113 21.66 13.41 -3.94
CA PHE A 113 22.11 14.59 -3.20
C PHE A 113 22.63 14.15 -1.83
N ASN A 114 23.75 14.69 -1.40
CA ASN A 114 24.26 14.52 -0.04
C ASN A 114 23.43 15.33 0.97
N SER A 115 23.77 15.25 2.27
CA SER A 115 23.09 15.99 3.33
C SER A 115 23.18 17.52 3.18
N ALA A 116 24.18 18.02 2.47
CA ALA A 116 24.33 19.45 2.13
C ALA A 116 23.51 19.87 0.90
N GLY A 117 22.84 18.94 0.22
CA GLY A 117 22.06 19.22 -0.99
C GLY A 117 22.89 19.36 -2.26
N GLN A 118 24.13 18.86 -2.25
CA GLN A 118 25.02 18.87 -3.41
C GLN A 118 24.85 17.57 -4.20
N ILE A 119 24.97 17.64 -5.54
CA ILE A 119 24.87 16.46 -6.41
C ILE A 119 26.09 15.57 -6.20
N MET A 120 25.84 14.31 -5.93
CA MET A 120 26.88 13.30 -5.74
C MET A 120 27.39 12.76 -7.06
N THR A 121 28.71 12.53 -7.15
CA THR A 121 29.37 11.85 -8.26
C THR A 121 29.74 10.40 -7.92
N ASP A 122 29.78 10.09 -6.65
CA ASP A 122 30.00 8.74 -6.12
C ASP A 122 29.44 8.63 -4.68
N PHE A 123 29.52 7.45 -4.09
CA PHE A 123 29.18 7.20 -2.68
C PHE A 123 30.40 7.27 -1.76
N LYS A 124 31.43 8.04 -2.15
CA LYS A 124 32.70 8.23 -1.40
C LYS A 124 32.98 9.69 -1.08
N GLY A 125 31.98 10.54 -1.21
CA GLY A 125 32.07 11.96 -0.92
C GLY A 125 32.35 12.86 -2.13
N GLY A 126 32.42 12.32 -3.34
CA GLY A 126 32.53 13.11 -4.55
C GLY A 126 31.27 13.90 -4.84
N ILE A 127 31.42 15.18 -5.20
CA ILE A 127 30.31 16.11 -5.47
C ILE A 127 30.54 16.93 -6.74
N ILE A 128 29.43 17.41 -7.31
CA ILE A 128 29.40 18.45 -8.34
C ILE A 128 28.59 19.63 -7.84
N GLU A 129 29.14 20.83 -8.02
CA GLU A 129 28.43 22.08 -7.67
C GLU A 129 27.63 22.66 -8.84
N ASP A 130 28.02 22.33 -10.09
CA ASP A 130 27.41 22.86 -11.30
C ASP A 130 26.48 21.84 -11.98
N MET A 131 25.19 22.14 -12.01
CA MET A 131 24.18 21.33 -12.70
C MET A 131 24.45 21.13 -14.19
N ALA A 132 25.17 22.04 -14.85
CA ALA A 132 25.50 21.88 -16.27
C ALA A 132 26.36 20.64 -16.55
N ASN A 133 27.13 20.20 -15.57
CA ASN A 133 27.99 19.03 -15.64
C ASN A 133 27.39 17.76 -15.00
N ALA A 134 26.16 17.86 -14.52
CA ALA A 134 25.53 16.78 -13.76
C ALA A 134 24.98 15.64 -14.65
N GLY A 135 24.88 15.84 -15.95
CA GLY A 135 24.24 14.87 -16.88
C GLY A 135 24.78 13.45 -16.78
N ASP A 136 26.10 13.31 -16.60
CA ASP A 136 26.77 11.98 -16.53
C ASP A 136 26.49 11.23 -15.21
N TYR A 137 25.94 11.93 -14.21
CA TYR A 137 25.65 11.39 -12.88
C TYR A 137 24.15 11.24 -12.62
N ARG A 138 23.34 11.36 -13.67
CA ARG A 138 21.90 11.16 -13.60
C ARG A 138 21.58 9.68 -13.34
N ALA A 139 20.79 9.42 -12.31
CA ALA A 139 20.19 8.10 -12.10
C ALA A 139 19.02 7.90 -13.08
N ASN A 140 18.99 6.77 -13.73
CA ASN A 140 17.91 6.36 -14.64
C ASN A 140 17.35 5.03 -14.13
N ILE A 141 16.12 5.05 -13.64
CA ILE A 141 15.45 3.86 -13.11
C ILE A 141 14.35 3.47 -14.09
N LYS A 142 14.58 2.37 -14.78
CA LYS A 142 13.66 1.83 -15.76
C LYS A 142 12.69 0.88 -15.10
N MET A 143 11.41 1.18 -15.24
CA MET A 143 10.29 0.39 -14.74
C MET A 143 9.40 0.00 -15.92
N ASP A 144 9.52 -1.22 -16.39
CA ASP A 144 8.73 -1.73 -17.50
C ASP A 144 7.73 -2.77 -16.97
N ASN A 145 6.46 -2.38 -16.90
CA ASN A 145 5.36 -3.29 -16.55
C ASN A 145 5.52 -3.93 -15.14
N VAL A 146 6.00 -3.16 -14.19
CA VAL A 146 6.35 -3.59 -12.84
C VAL A 146 5.17 -3.35 -11.89
N HIS A 147 4.77 -4.35 -11.10
CA HIS A 147 3.66 -4.17 -10.16
C HIS A 147 3.93 -3.06 -9.13
N VAL A 148 2.91 -2.27 -8.85
CA VAL A 148 2.93 -1.30 -7.75
C VAL A 148 2.77 -2.08 -6.44
N GLY A 149 3.69 -1.85 -5.49
CA GLY A 149 3.69 -2.47 -4.18
C GLY A 149 2.87 -1.70 -3.13
N GLY A 150 2.85 -2.24 -1.90
CA GLY A 150 2.25 -1.62 -0.72
C GLY A 150 0.73 -1.71 -0.62
N SER A 151 0.05 -2.40 -1.56
CA SER A 151 -1.40 -2.61 -1.48
C SER A 151 -1.84 -3.83 -2.29
N ALA A 152 -2.75 -4.63 -1.72
CA ALA A 152 -3.31 -5.79 -2.40
C ALA A 152 -4.16 -5.37 -3.61
N GLN A 153 -3.81 -5.90 -4.78
CA GLN A 153 -4.51 -5.62 -6.04
C GLN A 153 -5.74 -6.50 -6.24
N THR A 154 -5.97 -7.47 -5.36
CA THR A 154 -7.20 -8.26 -5.28
C THR A 154 -7.67 -8.32 -3.84
N THR A 155 -8.88 -7.84 -3.59
CA THR A 155 -9.51 -7.91 -2.27
C THR A 155 -10.94 -8.42 -2.40
N ALA A 156 -11.40 -9.19 -1.42
CA ALA A 156 -12.79 -9.58 -1.31
C ALA A 156 -13.21 -9.57 0.17
N ALA A 157 -14.47 -9.25 0.41
CA ALA A 157 -15.08 -9.38 1.71
C ALA A 157 -16.52 -9.87 1.58
N LEU A 158 -16.94 -10.70 2.54
CA LEU A 158 -18.31 -11.17 2.66
C LEU A 158 -18.75 -11.10 4.13
N GLY A 159 -19.77 -10.32 4.41
CA GLY A 159 -20.35 -10.17 5.73
C GLY A 159 -21.75 -10.77 5.79
N VAL A 160 -22.04 -11.55 6.81
CA VAL A 160 -23.38 -12.09 7.10
C VAL A 160 -23.81 -11.60 8.47
N ASN A 161 -24.88 -10.83 8.50
CA ASN A 161 -25.52 -10.34 9.73
C ASN A 161 -26.84 -11.04 9.95
N VAL A 162 -26.99 -11.71 11.06
CA VAL A 162 -28.25 -12.36 11.44
C VAL A 162 -28.85 -11.74 12.71
N ARG A 163 -30.17 -11.63 12.71
CA ARG A 163 -30.98 -11.19 13.85
C ARG A 163 -31.98 -12.28 14.21
N PRO A 164 -31.50 -13.39 14.82
CA PRO A 164 -32.37 -14.54 15.11
C PRO A 164 -33.46 -14.22 16.14
N LEU A 165 -33.20 -13.25 17.01
CA LEU A 165 -34.14 -12.73 18.00
C LEU A 165 -34.20 -11.21 17.89
N LYS A 166 -35.25 -10.59 18.43
CA LYS A 166 -35.50 -9.15 18.38
C LYS A 166 -34.29 -8.32 18.85
N ASP A 167 -33.61 -8.77 19.88
CA ASP A 167 -32.55 -8.02 20.54
C ASP A 167 -31.16 -8.68 20.38
N LEU A 168 -31.05 -9.77 19.63
CA LEU A 168 -29.80 -10.49 19.36
C LEU A 168 -29.33 -10.23 17.93
N ARG A 169 -28.08 -9.80 17.78
CA ARG A 169 -27.39 -9.67 16.49
C ARG A 169 -26.11 -10.49 16.54
N ILE A 170 -25.82 -11.20 15.46
CA ILE A 170 -24.58 -11.95 15.25
C ILE A 170 -24.09 -11.60 13.85
N SER A 171 -22.81 -11.32 13.70
CA SER A 171 -22.17 -11.03 12.42
C SER A 171 -20.93 -11.88 12.26
N LEU A 172 -20.75 -12.42 11.07
CA LEU A 172 -19.52 -13.09 10.63
C LEU A 172 -19.05 -12.40 9.37
N ASP A 173 -17.81 -11.93 9.39
CA ASP A 173 -17.17 -11.22 8.29
C ASP A 173 -15.94 -12.01 7.83
N TRP A 174 -15.86 -12.29 6.54
CA TRP A 174 -14.70 -12.87 5.87
C TRP A 174 -14.01 -11.81 5.03
N ASN A 175 -12.68 -11.75 5.12
CA ASN A 175 -11.83 -10.86 4.34
C ASN A 175 -10.76 -11.69 3.62
N PHE A 176 -10.48 -11.35 2.38
CA PHE A 176 -9.47 -11.99 1.53
C PHE A 176 -8.59 -10.95 0.84
N PHE A 177 -7.29 -11.21 0.83
CA PHE A 177 -6.28 -10.37 0.21
C PHE A 177 -5.33 -11.23 -0.62
N ALA A 178 -5.08 -10.80 -1.85
CA ALA A 178 -4.16 -11.46 -2.77
C ALA A 178 -3.52 -10.45 -3.72
N ARG A 179 -2.46 -10.88 -4.41
CA ARG A 179 -1.71 -10.01 -5.31
C ARG A 179 -1.26 -8.73 -4.59
N ASN A 180 -0.81 -8.88 -3.35
CA ASN A 180 -0.13 -7.84 -2.61
C ASN A 180 1.36 -7.94 -2.91
N TYR A 181 1.95 -6.88 -3.40
CA TYR A 181 3.37 -6.85 -3.76
C TYR A 181 4.11 -6.02 -2.73
N ALA A 182 5.33 -6.45 -2.38
CA ALA A 182 6.19 -5.70 -1.47
C ALA A 182 6.54 -4.33 -2.06
N ASP A 183 6.73 -3.35 -1.18
CA ASP A 183 7.24 -2.05 -1.61
C ASP A 183 8.66 -2.16 -2.12
N TYR A 184 8.97 -1.37 -3.13
CA TYR A 184 10.33 -1.31 -3.66
C TYR A 184 11.33 -0.86 -2.62
N ASP A 185 12.48 -1.54 -2.64
CA ASP A 185 13.73 -1.01 -2.16
C ASP A 185 14.64 -0.79 -3.38
N ILE A 186 14.95 0.45 -3.70
CA ILE A 186 15.89 0.76 -4.77
C ILE A 186 17.28 0.59 -4.17
N ASP A 187 17.86 -0.62 -4.28
CA ASP A 187 19.24 -0.82 -3.88
C ASP A 187 20.17 -0.04 -4.81
N THR A 188 20.51 1.14 -4.37
CA THR A 188 21.39 2.07 -5.06
C THR A 188 22.86 1.85 -4.72
N SER A 189 23.15 1.04 -3.71
CA SER A 189 24.51 0.85 -3.17
C SER A 189 25.46 0.16 -4.15
N ASN A 190 24.92 -0.66 -5.05
CA ASN A 190 25.68 -1.43 -6.04
C ASN A 190 25.65 -0.87 -7.46
N THR A 191 24.83 0.15 -7.71
CA THR A 191 24.72 0.76 -9.03
C THR A 191 25.52 2.04 -9.06
N GLY A 192 26.60 2.07 -9.83
CA GLY A 192 27.38 3.30 -10.03
C GLY A 192 26.48 4.42 -10.57
N LEU A 193 26.68 5.65 -10.07
CA LEU A 193 26.03 6.85 -10.58
C LEU A 193 26.21 6.94 -12.11
N GLY A 194 25.16 7.37 -12.82
CA GLY A 194 25.15 7.45 -14.28
C GLY A 194 24.77 6.16 -15.01
N LYS A 195 24.43 5.08 -14.30
CA LYS A 195 23.98 3.83 -14.91
C LYS A 195 22.46 3.70 -14.90
N GLU A 196 21.93 2.96 -15.88
CA GLU A 196 20.53 2.56 -15.89
C GLU A 196 20.32 1.39 -14.90
N ILE A 197 19.36 1.54 -14.03
CA ILE A 197 18.88 0.52 -13.11
C ILE A 197 17.56 0.00 -13.68
N VAL A 198 17.48 -1.31 -13.92
CA VAL A 198 16.23 -1.96 -14.33
C VAL A 198 15.62 -2.63 -13.12
N ILE A 199 14.41 -2.22 -12.76
CA ILE A 199 13.67 -2.79 -11.65
C ILE A 199 12.80 -3.94 -12.14
N GLY A 200 12.90 -5.10 -11.46
CA GLY A 200 12.03 -6.26 -11.67
C GLY A 200 10.70 -6.15 -10.90
N ASN A 201 9.86 -7.16 -11.05
CA ASN A 201 8.64 -7.27 -10.23
C ASN A 201 9.01 -7.53 -8.78
N PRO A 202 8.40 -6.80 -7.83
CA PRO A 202 8.61 -7.05 -6.41
C PRO A 202 8.05 -8.40 -5.98
N TRP A 203 8.49 -8.88 -4.83
CA TRP A 203 7.97 -10.09 -4.22
C TRP A 203 6.46 -10.01 -4.02
N GLU A 204 5.74 -11.02 -4.52
CA GLU A 204 4.32 -11.18 -4.25
C GLU A 204 4.12 -11.82 -2.88
N ILE A 205 3.56 -11.06 -1.96
CA ILE A 205 3.26 -11.50 -0.60
C ILE A 205 2.18 -12.60 -0.65
N PRO A 206 2.31 -13.70 0.11
CA PRO A 206 1.31 -14.76 0.13
C PRO A 206 -0.09 -14.26 0.44
N SER A 207 -1.08 -14.74 -0.32
CA SER A 207 -2.48 -14.42 -0.08
C SER A 207 -2.97 -14.97 1.26
N TYR A 208 -3.93 -14.29 1.87
CA TYR A 208 -4.51 -14.70 3.13
C TYR A 208 -5.99 -14.36 3.26
N SER A 209 -6.64 -15.02 4.22
CA SER A 209 -8.00 -14.72 4.64
C SER A 209 -8.10 -14.59 6.15
N THR A 210 -8.96 -13.68 6.61
CA THR A 210 -9.34 -13.57 8.01
C THR A 210 -10.85 -13.69 8.18
N PHE A 211 -11.26 -14.13 9.37
CA PHE A 211 -12.67 -14.17 9.77
C PHE A 211 -12.84 -13.41 11.06
N ASP A 212 -13.85 -12.54 11.10
CA ASP A 212 -14.18 -11.76 12.28
C ASP A 212 -15.61 -12.11 12.73
N LEU A 213 -15.78 -12.40 14.02
CA LEU A 213 -17.07 -12.73 14.61
C LEU A 213 -17.48 -11.64 15.60
N SER A 214 -18.69 -11.14 15.48
CA SER A 214 -19.25 -10.22 16.47
C SER A 214 -20.65 -10.66 16.90
N ALA A 215 -20.99 -10.39 18.16
CA ALA A 215 -22.32 -10.60 18.71
C ALA A 215 -22.71 -9.47 19.64
N GLY A 216 -24.00 -9.16 19.67
CA GLY A 216 -24.54 -8.15 20.57
C GLY A 216 -25.95 -8.53 21.00
N TYR A 217 -26.21 -8.42 22.30
CA TYR A 217 -27.53 -8.64 22.89
C TYR A 217 -27.96 -7.43 23.69
N SER A 218 -29.17 -6.94 23.41
CA SER A 218 -29.79 -5.83 24.16
C SER A 218 -30.88 -6.35 25.06
N PHE A 219 -30.94 -5.85 26.26
CA PHE A 219 -31.98 -6.19 27.26
C PHE A 219 -32.38 -4.97 28.07
N ASP A 220 -33.65 -4.96 28.51
CA ASP A 220 -34.21 -3.87 29.30
C ASP A 220 -34.09 -4.22 30.78
N PHE A 221 -33.58 -3.27 31.56
CA PHE A 221 -33.43 -3.37 33.00
C PHE A 221 -34.18 -2.19 33.63
N GLY A 222 -35.46 -2.38 33.88
CA GLY A 222 -36.35 -1.32 34.33
C GLY A 222 -36.49 -0.22 33.27
N LYS A 223 -36.00 0.99 33.56
CA LYS A 223 -36.02 2.13 32.65
C LYS A 223 -34.73 2.24 31.81
N VAL A 224 -33.76 1.38 32.07
CA VAL A 224 -32.45 1.40 31.45
C VAL A 224 -32.39 0.29 30.39
N ARG A 225 -31.97 0.62 29.18
CA ARG A 225 -31.65 -0.37 28.15
C ARG A 225 -30.15 -0.64 28.15
N ALA A 226 -29.78 -1.88 28.43
CA ALA A 226 -28.41 -2.32 28.40
C ALA A 226 -28.09 -3.11 27.09
N THR A 227 -26.91 -2.94 26.57
CA THR A 227 -26.41 -3.72 25.43
C THR A 227 -25.04 -4.30 25.78
N LEU A 228 -24.94 -5.61 25.82
CA LEU A 228 -23.67 -6.35 25.89
C LEU A 228 -23.27 -6.74 24.48
N SER A 229 -22.05 -6.39 24.08
CA SER A 229 -21.49 -6.75 22.77
C SER A 229 -20.04 -7.20 22.89
N GLY A 230 -19.63 -8.08 21.99
CA GLY A 230 -18.25 -8.54 21.89
C GLY A 230 -17.89 -8.81 20.44
N ASN A 231 -16.61 -8.72 20.15
CA ASN A 231 -16.06 -9.13 18.88
C ASN A 231 -14.74 -9.88 19.04
N ILE A 232 -14.50 -10.79 18.12
CA ILE A 232 -13.26 -11.55 17.95
C ILE A 232 -12.78 -11.28 16.54
N ASN A 233 -11.66 -10.59 16.40
CA ASN A 233 -11.01 -10.39 15.11
C ASN A 233 -10.01 -11.52 14.88
N ASN A 234 -9.84 -11.90 13.62
CA ASN A 234 -9.03 -13.03 13.22
C ASN A 234 -9.39 -14.31 14.03
N LEU A 235 -10.63 -14.74 13.90
CA LEU A 235 -11.26 -15.83 14.67
C LEU A 235 -10.42 -17.11 14.70
N PHE A 236 -9.77 -17.45 13.59
CA PHE A 236 -8.96 -18.66 13.44
C PHE A 236 -7.48 -18.46 13.78
N ASN A 237 -7.10 -17.26 14.23
CA ASN A 237 -5.72 -16.88 14.53
C ASN A 237 -4.77 -17.15 13.35
N GLN A 238 -5.19 -16.81 12.14
CA GLN A 238 -4.36 -16.93 10.95
C GLN A 238 -3.14 -16.02 11.07
N GLU A 239 -1.95 -16.58 10.90
CA GLU A 239 -0.72 -15.81 10.74
C GLU A 239 -0.61 -15.39 9.27
N TYR A 240 -0.30 -14.11 9.03
CA TYR A 240 -0.17 -13.57 7.69
C TYR A 240 0.79 -12.40 7.66
N ILE A 241 1.35 -12.16 6.48
CA ILE A 241 2.17 -10.98 6.22
C ILE A 241 1.25 -9.91 5.67
N ALA A 242 1.16 -8.79 6.38
CA ALA A 242 0.31 -7.66 6.00
C ALA A 242 1.01 -6.74 4.99
N ASP A 243 2.33 -6.59 5.12
CA ASP A 243 3.13 -5.71 4.31
C ASP A 243 4.60 -6.16 4.32
N ALA A 244 5.37 -5.79 3.30
CA ALA A 244 6.80 -6.07 3.22
C ALA A 244 7.52 -5.03 2.37
N ARG A 245 8.83 -4.87 2.64
CA ARG A 245 9.75 -4.17 1.76
C ARG A 245 10.59 -5.21 1.00
N ASP A 246 10.63 -5.06 -0.30
CA ASP A 246 11.30 -5.98 -1.22
C ASP A 246 12.81 -6.08 -0.95
N GLY A 247 13.44 -7.06 -1.54
CA GLY A 247 14.87 -7.27 -1.46
C GLY A 247 15.49 -7.64 -2.81
N ALA A 248 16.78 -7.86 -2.82
CA ALA A 248 17.56 -8.01 -4.03
C ALA A 248 17.14 -9.16 -4.97
N ASN A 249 16.52 -10.22 -4.41
CA ASN A 249 16.08 -11.38 -5.18
C ASN A 249 14.58 -11.41 -5.43
N HIS A 250 13.84 -10.41 -4.94
CA HIS A 250 12.38 -10.34 -5.05
C HIS A 250 11.66 -11.56 -4.44
N ASP A 251 12.13 -12.00 -3.28
CA ASP A 251 11.62 -13.18 -2.55
C ASP A 251 11.58 -12.94 -1.03
N TRP A 252 11.02 -13.90 -0.32
CA TRP A 252 10.94 -13.89 1.13
C TRP A 252 12.31 -13.78 1.83
N GLU A 253 13.31 -14.49 1.32
CA GLU A 253 14.62 -14.61 1.98
C GLU A 253 15.42 -13.32 1.89
N SER A 254 15.26 -12.57 0.81
CA SER A 254 15.94 -11.29 0.59
C SER A 254 15.14 -10.08 1.07
N ALA A 255 13.85 -10.25 1.42
CA ALA A 255 13.01 -9.14 1.88
C ALA A 255 13.68 -8.36 3.02
N THR A 256 13.84 -7.05 2.84
CA THR A 256 14.57 -6.20 3.79
C THR A 256 13.76 -5.93 5.05
N ARG A 257 12.41 -6.01 4.96
CA ARG A 257 11.51 -5.84 6.09
C ARG A 257 10.20 -6.57 5.83
N VAL A 258 9.64 -7.19 6.86
CA VAL A 258 8.36 -7.89 6.81
C VAL A 258 7.52 -7.49 8.02
N PHE A 259 6.26 -7.18 7.79
CA PHE A 259 5.28 -6.84 8.82
C PHE A 259 4.19 -7.89 8.86
N TYR A 260 4.07 -8.54 10.02
CA TYR A 260 2.98 -9.47 10.26
C TYR A 260 1.71 -8.75 10.66
N GLY A 261 0.58 -9.30 10.24
CA GLY A 261 -0.72 -8.86 10.72
C GLY A 261 -0.96 -9.25 12.18
N PHE A 262 -1.95 -8.60 12.79
CA PHE A 262 -2.33 -8.93 14.16
C PHE A 262 -2.92 -10.34 14.23
N GLY A 263 -2.50 -11.11 15.26
CA GLY A 263 -3.15 -12.35 15.64
C GLY A 263 -4.58 -12.09 16.15
N ARG A 264 -5.21 -13.12 16.71
CA ARG A 264 -6.55 -13.02 17.25
C ARG A 264 -6.62 -12.01 18.39
N THR A 265 -7.59 -11.10 18.27
CA THR A 265 -7.92 -10.11 19.30
C THR A 265 -9.40 -10.17 19.65
N TYR A 266 -9.74 -9.76 20.85
CA TYR A 266 -11.13 -9.69 21.28
C TYR A 266 -11.38 -8.48 22.16
N ASN A 267 -12.60 -7.99 22.09
CA ASN A 267 -13.06 -6.98 22.99
C ASN A 267 -14.50 -7.26 23.45
N VAL A 268 -14.86 -6.77 24.63
CA VAL A 268 -16.21 -6.82 25.19
C VAL A 268 -16.61 -5.43 25.62
N ARG A 269 -17.85 -5.05 25.32
CA ARG A 269 -18.40 -3.73 25.64
C ARG A 269 -19.78 -3.88 26.27
N LEU A 270 -20.00 -3.17 27.36
CA LEU A 270 -21.31 -3.00 27.99
C LEU A 270 -21.72 -1.51 27.90
N LYS A 271 -22.89 -1.24 27.31
CA LYS A 271 -23.44 0.10 27.12
C LYS A 271 -24.77 0.20 27.83
N PHE A 272 -25.00 1.28 28.57
CA PHE A 272 -26.27 1.63 29.20
C PHE A 272 -26.87 2.88 28.56
N ASN A 273 -28.16 2.84 28.25
CA ASN A 273 -28.96 3.99 27.79
C ASN A 273 -30.06 4.21 28.83
N PHE A 274 -30.10 5.41 29.36
CA PHE A 274 -31.02 5.85 30.42
C PHE A 274 -32.22 6.62 29.86
#